data_d2088b389b5a6a438a0849b2471a5002
#
_entry.id   d2088b389b5a6a438a0849b2471a5002
#
_cell.length_a   1.000
_cell.length_b   1.000
_cell.length_c   1.000
_cell.angle_alpha   90.00
_cell.angle_beta   90.00
_cell.angle_gamma   90.00
#
_symmetry.space_group_name_H-M   'P 1'
#
loop_
_entity.id
_entity.type
_entity.pdbx_description
1 polymer ?
#
loop_
_entity_poly.entity_id
_entity_poly.type
_entity_poly.pdbx_seq_one_letter_code
_entity_poly.pdbx_strand_id
1 'polypeptide(L)'
;FVWSGNASVFPAIIKYVEDKQNVSRDTKKGDVRSIIVVEDTPRYYSIILPMLYKIILYHTKKLMNESLNDSHRILHMRARPKILLAGTYEEAEKYYSHYKNNVLGIISDIRFPHHGKLDPRAGIDLIEHVRKIDPDIPIMLQSTDPERAVEAKKIKVQFLHKMSPTLMKDLKNFIVNNFGFGNFVFRLPTSGIIGVAKNMYELQKQLETIPVESLKYHAHRNHFSNWLAARGEFGLATQMRPLHVSDFKHIEDLRYYLIKAISEHRELQQRGRVVDFSEKSLDPKSNFIRIADGSLGGKARGLAFANLLFSQSDFTERHPEVHVRVPMVAVIGTDEFDKFMDDNILWEFALQSNDNERILTSFLNARLSDELINTLKSFIHEIKFPLAVRSSSLLEDSQYQPLAGMYETYMLPNNGADEKRLRLLCSTIK
;
A
#
# COMPACT_ATOMS: atom_id res chain seq x y z
N PHE A 1 -1.26 -22.07 -25.18
CA PHE A 1 -0.03 -22.08 -24.38
C PHE A 1 0.86 -23.26 -24.79
N VAL A 2 2.17 -23.04 -24.70
CA VAL A 2 3.18 -24.06 -25.03
C VAL A 2 3.94 -24.41 -23.74
N TRP A 3 4.04 -25.71 -23.47
CA TRP A 3 4.81 -26.21 -22.33
C TRP A 3 6.31 -26.22 -22.66
N SER A 4 7.09 -25.51 -21.86
CA SER A 4 8.57 -25.42 -21.99
C SER A 4 9.32 -26.02 -20.79
N GLY A 5 8.70 -26.91 -20.03
CA GLY A 5 9.29 -27.48 -18.80
C GLY A 5 9.12 -26.62 -17.55
N ASN A 6 8.52 -25.41 -17.65
CA ASN A 6 8.36 -24.49 -16.54
C ASN A 6 6.93 -24.57 -15.95
N ALA A 7 6.80 -25.07 -14.72
CA ALA A 7 5.52 -25.23 -14.04
C ALA A 7 4.76 -23.89 -13.80
N SER A 8 5.44 -22.73 -13.84
CA SER A 8 4.79 -21.42 -13.66
C SER A 8 3.79 -21.07 -14.74
N VAL A 9 3.77 -21.80 -15.86
CA VAL A 9 2.77 -21.64 -16.93
C VAL A 9 1.35 -22.00 -16.44
N PHE A 10 1.18 -22.98 -15.57
CA PHE A 10 -0.14 -23.40 -15.07
C PHE A 10 -0.84 -22.30 -14.24
N PRO A 11 -0.22 -21.74 -13.19
CA PRO A 11 -0.80 -20.58 -12.51
C PRO A 11 -1.10 -19.42 -13.44
N ALA A 12 -0.26 -19.17 -14.45
CA ALA A 12 -0.47 -18.10 -15.41
C ALA A 12 -1.70 -18.34 -16.29
N ILE A 13 -1.94 -19.58 -16.73
CA ILE A 13 -3.16 -19.95 -17.48
C ILE A 13 -4.41 -19.70 -16.64
N ILE A 14 -4.41 -20.17 -15.38
CA ILE A 14 -5.53 -19.96 -14.46
C ILE A 14 -5.81 -18.47 -14.28
N LYS A 15 -4.78 -17.69 -13.99
CA LYS A 15 -4.92 -16.23 -13.81
C LYS A 15 -5.34 -15.50 -15.07
N TYR A 16 -4.87 -15.92 -16.23
CA TYR A 16 -5.31 -15.38 -17.51
C TYR A 16 -6.80 -15.62 -17.75
N VAL A 17 -7.30 -16.83 -17.49
CA VAL A 17 -8.73 -17.14 -17.63
C VAL A 17 -9.56 -16.34 -16.62
N GLU A 18 -9.13 -16.27 -15.36
CA GLU A 18 -9.78 -15.44 -14.34
C GLU A 18 -9.85 -13.97 -14.77
N ASP A 19 -8.75 -13.43 -15.28
CA ASP A 19 -8.67 -12.03 -15.68
C ASP A 19 -9.62 -11.75 -16.85
N LYS A 20 -9.62 -12.61 -17.87
CA LYS A 20 -10.50 -12.50 -19.03
C LYS A 20 -11.98 -12.55 -18.65
N GLN A 21 -12.36 -13.40 -17.70
CA GLN A 21 -13.75 -13.53 -17.23
C GLN A 21 -14.20 -12.38 -16.33
N ASN A 22 -13.32 -11.87 -15.49
CA ASN A 22 -13.69 -10.93 -14.44
C ASN A 22 -13.39 -9.46 -14.78
N VAL A 23 -12.58 -9.16 -15.79
CA VAL A 23 -12.14 -7.79 -16.10
C VAL A 23 -13.30 -6.80 -16.21
N SER A 24 -14.37 -7.15 -16.91
CA SER A 24 -15.51 -6.24 -17.10
C SER A 24 -16.23 -5.88 -15.80
N ARG A 25 -16.37 -6.85 -14.90
CA ARG A 25 -16.96 -6.62 -13.57
C ARG A 25 -16.02 -5.82 -12.68
N ASP A 26 -14.76 -6.22 -12.64
CA ASP A 26 -13.77 -5.70 -11.70
C ASP A 26 -13.34 -4.28 -12.07
N THR A 27 -13.29 -3.93 -13.35
CA THR A 27 -13.07 -2.54 -13.81
C THR A 27 -14.27 -1.65 -13.51
N LYS A 28 -15.50 -2.11 -13.78
CA LYS A 28 -16.72 -1.30 -13.57
C LYS A 28 -17.06 -1.08 -12.09
N LYS A 29 -16.92 -2.12 -11.25
CA LYS A 29 -17.32 -2.07 -9.83
C LYS A 29 -16.20 -1.69 -8.89
N GLY A 30 -14.96 -2.07 -9.22
CA GLY A 30 -13.81 -1.94 -8.35
C GLY A 30 -12.72 -1.00 -8.88
N ASP A 31 -12.94 -0.38 -10.03
CA ASP A 31 -11.95 0.47 -10.73
C ASP A 31 -10.57 -0.21 -10.87
N VAL A 32 -10.58 -1.54 -10.94
CA VAL A 32 -9.36 -2.35 -11.04
C VAL A 32 -8.65 -2.05 -12.36
N ARG A 33 -7.36 -1.89 -12.31
CA ARG A 33 -6.52 -1.57 -13.46
C ARG A 33 -6.23 -2.79 -14.33
N SER A 34 -5.86 -2.53 -15.59
CA SER A 34 -5.49 -3.57 -16.56
C SER A 34 -4.18 -3.25 -17.27
N ILE A 35 -3.52 -4.29 -17.74
CA ILE A 35 -2.32 -4.23 -18.58
C ILE A 35 -2.66 -4.97 -19.86
N ILE A 36 -2.49 -4.33 -21.00
CA ILE A 36 -2.69 -4.97 -22.30
C ILE A 36 -1.36 -5.55 -22.76
N VAL A 37 -1.36 -6.84 -23.10
CA VAL A 37 -0.22 -7.55 -23.68
C VAL A 37 -0.62 -7.96 -25.10
N VAL A 38 0.14 -7.52 -26.09
CA VAL A 38 -0.11 -7.90 -27.49
C VAL A 38 0.99 -8.84 -27.95
N GLU A 39 0.60 -10.08 -28.22
CA GLU A 39 1.50 -11.16 -28.62
C GLU A 39 0.68 -12.27 -29.30
N ASP A 40 0.95 -12.55 -30.56
CA ASP A 40 0.24 -13.58 -31.35
C ASP A 40 0.89 -14.95 -31.26
N THR A 41 2.16 -15.03 -30.86
CA THR A 41 2.93 -16.26 -30.90
C THR A 41 2.83 -17.03 -29.57
N PRO A 42 2.24 -18.25 -29.55
CA PRO A 42 2.05 -19.05 -28.34
C PRO A 42 3.32 -19.28 -27.52
N ARG A 43 4.45 -19.46 -28.17
CA ARG A 43 5.76 -19.64 -27.52
C ARG A 43 6.13 -18.43 -26.66
N TYR A 44 5.94 -17.21 -27.15
CA TYR A 44 6.37 -15.99 -26.45
C TYR A 44 5.40 -15.59 -25.34
N TYR A 45 4.08 -15.61 -25.58
CA TYR A 45 3.17 -15.30 -24.48
C TYR A 45 3.19 -16.37 -23.37
N SER A 46 3.56 -17.63 -23.66
CA SER A 46 3.77 -18.65 -22.64
C SER A 46 5.01 -18.41 -21.77
N ILE A 47 5.94 -17.54 -22.20
CA ILE A 47 7.09 -17.10 -21.43
C ILE A 47 6.77 -15.81 -20.66
N ILE A 48 6.17 -14.84 -21.34
CA ILE A 48 5.96 -13.49 -20.79
C ILE A 48 4.86 -13.46 -19.73
N LEU A 49 3.74 -14.14 -19.95
CA LEU A 49 2.62 -14.13 -18.98
C LEU A 49 2.99 -14.68 -17.60
N PRO A 50 3.69 -15.84 -17.47
CA PRO A 50 4.18 -16.27 -16.16
C PRO A 50 5.09 -15.27 -15.47
N MET A 51 5.96 -14.57 -16.24
CA MET A 51 6.83 -13.54 -15.69
C MET A 51 6.04 -12.33 -15.19
N LEU A 52 5.06 -11.85 -15.97
CA LEU A 52 4.18 -10.75 -15.59
C LEU A 52 3.38 -11.08 -14.33
N TYR A 53 2.73 -12.25 -14.28
CA TYR A 53 1.98 -12.67 -13.10
C TYR A 53 2.87 -12.81 -11.87
N LYS A 54 4.09 -13.36 -12.03
CA LYS A 54 5.06 -13.46 -10.92
C LYS A 54 5.42 -12.07 -10.37
N ILE A 55 5.68 -11.09 -11.22
CA ILE A 55 6.01 -9.72 -10.82
C ILE A 55 4.82 -9.07 -10.12
N ILE A 56 3.64 -9.14 -10.72
CA ILE A 56 2.42 -8.51 -10.18
C ILE A 56 2.05 -9.14 -8.83
N LEU A 57 2.03 -10.47 -8.72
CA LEU A 57 1.70 -11.18 -7.47
C LEU A 57 2.72 -10.87 -6.36
N TYR A 58 4.01 -10.79 -6.69
CA TYR A 58 5.03 -10.38 -5.72
C TYR A 58 4.75 -8.98 -5.15
N HIS A 59 4.42 -8.02 -6.02
CA HIS A 59 4.13 -6.65 -5.59
C HIS A 59 2.80 -6.57 -4.83
N THR A 60 1.76 -7.30 -5.26
CA THR A 60 0.50 -7.39 -4.52
C THR A 60 0.73 -7.95 -3.11
N LYS A 61 1.52 -9.01 -2.97
CA LYS A 61 1.88 -9.57 -1.65
C LYS A 61 2.63 -8.56 -0.79
N LYS A 62 3.55 -7.80 -1.37
CA LYS A 62 4.27 -6.73 -0.66
C LYS A 62 3.30 -5.66 -0.13
N LEU A 63 2.36 -5.20 -0.96
CA LEU A 63 1.34 -4.23 -0.55
C LEU A 63 0.41 -4.79 0.54
N MET A 64 0.05 -6.08 0.47
CA MET A 64 -0.73 -6.74 1.53
C MET A 64 0.01 -6.72 2.88
N ASN A 65 1.34 -6.85 2.88
CA ASN A 65 2.15 -6.75 4.11
C ASN A 65 2.30 -5.31 4.63
N GLU A 66 2.03 -4.31 3.80
CA GLU A 66 2.00 -2.89 4.16
C GLU A 66 0.59 -2.42 4.56
N SER A 67 -0.39 -3.33 4.60
CA SER A 67 -1.80 -3.01 4.87
C SER A 67 -2.01 -2.67 6.34
N LEU A 68 -2.84 -1.67 6.59
CA LEU A 68 -3.15 -1.17 7.94
C LEU A 68 -4.03 -2.14 8.77
N ASN A 69 -4.82 -2.99 8.10
CA ASN A 69 -5.70 -3.97 8.71
C ASN A 69 -6.16 -5.02 7.68
N ASP A 70 -6.93 -6.04 8.12
CA ASP A 70 -7.40 -7.12 7.24
C ASP A 70 -8.32 -6.64 6.11
N SER A 71 -9.17 -5.65 6.35
CA SER A 71 -10.01 -5.07 5.31
C SER A 71 -9.18 -4.41 4.20
N HIS A 72 -8.13 -3.70 4.58
CA HIS A 72 -7.19 -3.08 3.65
C HIS A 72 -6.34 -4.14 2.92
N ARG A 73 -5.99 -5.23 3.61
CA ARG A 73 -5.31 -6.40 3.01
C ARG A 73 -6.17 -7.06 1.92
N ILE A 74 -7.47 -7.27 2.18
CA ILE A 74 -8.41 -7.80 1.21
C ILE A 74 -8.57 -6.85 0.01
N LEU A 75 -8.61 -5.54 0.26
CA LEU A 75 -8.67 -4.53 -0.79
C LEU A 75 -7.45 -4.61 -1.71
N HIS A 76 -6.23 -4.64 -1.14
CA HIS A 76 -4.98 -4.79 -1.90
C HIS A 76 -4.94 -6.10 -2.70
N MET A 77 -5.43 -7.20 -2.15
CA MET A 77 -5.52 -8.47 -2.88
C MET A 77 -6.45 -8.37 -4.10
N ARG A 78 -7.58 -7.68 -3.96
CA ARG A 78 -8.55 -7.46 -5.06
C ARG A 78 -8.08 -6.44 -6.08
N ALA A 79 -7.19 -5.51 -5.67
CA ALA A 79 -6.64 -4.46 -6.51
C ALA A 79 -5.64 -4.93 -7.56
N ARG A 80 -5.30 -6.22 -7.59
CA ARG A 80 -4.37 -6.80 -8.56
C ARG A 80 -4.78 -6.45 -10.00
N PRO A 81 -3.93 -5.79 -10.80
CA PRO A 81 -4.23 -5.50 -12.18
C PRO A 81 -4.51 -6.76 -12.99
N LYS A 82 -5.43 -6.62 -13.93
CA LYS A 82 -5.78 -7.68 -14.89
C LYS A 82 -4.84 -7.65 -16.08
N ILE A 83 -4.44 -8.82 -16.57
CA ILE A 83 -3.67 -8.94 -17.79
C ILE A 83 -4.61 -9.34 -18.94
N LEU A 84 -4.65 -8.52 -19.97
CA LEU A 84 -5.44 -8.74 -21.18
C LEU A 84 -4.51 -9.09 -22.34
N LEU A 85 -4.50 -10.35 -22.75
CA LEU A 85 -3.73 -10.82 -23.89
C LEU A 85 -4.55 -10.63 -25.17
N ALA A 86 -3.98 -9.92 -26.16
CA ALA A 86 -4.49 -9.76 -27.50
C ALA A 86 -3.56 -10.43 -28.51
N GLY A 87 -4.11 -11.14 -29.47
CA GLY A 87 -3.36 -11.77 -30.56
C GLY A 87 -3.40 -10.97 -31.86
N THR A 88 -4.26 -9.96 -31.95
CA THR A 88 -4.43 -9.12 -33.16
C THR A 88 -4.55 -7.64 -32.76
N TYR A 89 -4.40 -6.78 -33.80
CA TYR A 89 -4.58 -5.33 -33.64
C TYR A 89 -6.01 -5.00 -33.14
N GLU A 90 -7.01 -5.61 -33.78
CA GLU A 90 -8.42 -5.37 -33.48
C GLU A 90 -8.78 -5.77 -32.05
N GLU A 91 -8.19 -6.87 -31.53
CA GLU A 91 -8.38 -7.26 -30.14
C GLU A 91 -7.73 -6.26 -29.18
N ALA A 92 -6.51 -5.81 -29.48
CA ALA A 92 -5.80 -4.83 -28.67
C ALA A 92 -6.52 -3.48 -28.63
N GLU A 93 -6.97 -2.99 -29.80
CA GLU A 93 -7.75 -1.76 -29.92
C GLU A 93 -9.09 -1.86 -29.18
N LYS A 94 -9.79 -3.00 -29.29
CA LYS A 94 -11.03 -3.27 -28.58
C LYS A 94 -10.82 -3.23 -27.06
N TYR A 95 -9.76 -3.87 -26.56
CA TYR A 95 -9.45 -3.80 -25.12
C TYR A 95 -9.12 -2.38 -24.69
N TYR A 96 -8.29 -1.66 -25.45
CA TYR A 96 -7.94 -0.29 -25.12
C TYR A 96 -9.18 0.62 -25.13
N SER A 97 -9.99 0.60 -26.17
CA SER A 97 -11.20 1.43 -26.30
C SER A 97 -12.21 1.15 -25.18
N HIS A 98 -12.37 -0.12 -24.80
CA HIS A 98 -13.32 -0.52 -23.76
C HIS A 98 -12.85 -0.18 -22.35
N TYR A 99 -11.55 -0.31 -22.08
CA TYR A 99 -10.97 -0.15 -20.74
C TYR A 99 -10.01 1.05 -20.61
N LYS A 100 -10.04 2.02 -21.55
CA LYS A 100 -9.07 3.12 -21.62
C LYS A 100 -8.79 3.82 -20.29
N ASN A 101 -9.81 4.01 -19.45
CA ASN A 101 -9.68 4.66 -18.15
C ASN A 101 -8.99 3.77 -17.09
N ASN A 102 -8.91 2.46 -17.34
CA ASN A 102 -8.33 1.49 -16.42
C ASN A 102 -6.99 0.91 -16.90
N VAL A 103 -6.53 1.26 -18.12
CA VAL A 103 -5.26 0.74 -18.65
C VAL A 103 -4.09 1.44 -17.96
N LEU A 104 -3.19 0.64 -17.32
CA LEU A 104 -1.92 1.11 -16.77
C LEU A 104 -0.85 1.27 -17.82
N GLY A 105 -0.87 0.44 -18.85
CA GLY A 105 0.07 0.47 -19.93
C GLY A 105 -0.05 -0.72 -20.88
N ILE A 106 0.77 -0.70 -21.92
CA ILE A 106 0.75 -1.68 -23.00
C ILE A 106 2.15 -2.28 -23.19
N ILE A 107 2.20 -3.61 -23.31
CA ILE A 107 3.40 -4.36 -23.70
C ILE A 107 3.07 -5.03 -25.02
N SER A 108 3.66 -4.57 -26.13
CA SER A 108 3.26 -5.00 -27.47
C SER A 108 4.44 -5.57 -28.26
N ASP A 109 4.20 -6.68 -28.92
CA ASP A 109 5.05 -7.05 -30.07
C ASP A 109 5.00 -5.94 -31.14
N ILE A 110 5.96 -5.90 -32.03
CA ILE A 110 5.98 -4.99 -33.18
C ILE A 110 5.19 -5.57 -34.34
N ARG A 111 5.26 -6.90 -34.53
CA ARG A 111 4.72 -7.59 -35.71
C ARG A 111 3.68 -8.62 -35.29
N PHE A 112 2.43 -8.38 -35.63
CA PHE A 112 1.29 -9.28 -35.37
C PHE A 112 0.16 -9.03 -36.40
N PRO A 113 -0.88 -9.88 -36.45
CA PRO A 113 -1.97 -9.73 -37.39
C PRO A 113 -2.75 -8.42 -37.29
N HIS A 114 -2.96 -7.75 -38.43
CA HIS A 114 -3.81 -6.59 -38.61
C HIS A 114 -4.64 -6.81 -39.89
N HIS A 115 -5.97 -6.68 -39.82
CA HIS A 115 -6.90 -7.04 -40.90
C HIS A 115 -6.69 -8.47 -41.46
N GLY A 116 -6.41 -9.41 -40.56
CA GLY A 116 -6.21 -10.82 -40.90
C GLY A 116 -4.89 -11.14 -41.57
N LYS A 117 -3.97 -10.19 -41.70
CA LYS A 117 -2.65 -10.38 -42.31
C LYS A 117 -1.56 -9.95 -41.31
N LEU A 118 -0.43 -10.67 -41.35
CA LEU A 118 0.72 -10.30 -40.55
C LEU A 118 1.29 -8.96 -41.02
N ASP A 119 1.27 -7.96 -40.12
CA ASP A 119 1.72 -6.59 -40.38
C ASP A 119 3.01 -6.28 -39.62
N PRO A 120 4.12 -5.93 -40.30
CA PRO A 120 5.40 -5.62 -39.64
C PRO A 120 5.40 -4.32 -38.83
N ARG A 121 4.36 -3.50 -38.93
CA ARG A 121 4.22 -2.22 -38.23
C ARG A 121 3.05 -2.18 -37.24
N ALA A 122 2.26 -3.24 -37.14
CA ALA A 122 1.03 -3.26 -36.33
C ALA A 122 1.22 -2.69 -34.91
N GLY A 123 2.32 -3.03 -34.26
CA GLY A 123 2.63 -2.53 -32.91
C GLY A 123 2.93 -1.02 -32.89
N ILE A 124 3.60 -0.51 -33.91
CA ILE A 124 3.89 0.93 -34.02
C ILE A 124 2.59 1.70 -34.28
N ASP A 125 1.77 1.23 -35.22
CA ASP A 125 0.51 1.87 -35.58
C ASP A 125 -0.48 1.86 -34.39
N LEU A 126 -0.51 0.77 -33.61
CA LEU A 126 -1.28 0.69 -32.36
C LEU A 126 -0.83 1.75 -31.37
N ILE A 127 0.50 1.91 -31.19
CA ILE A 127 1.06 2.88 -30.27
C ILE A 127 0.74 4.31 -30.70
N GLU A 128 0.87 4.61 -31.97
CA GLU A 128 0.53 5.92 -32.53
C GLU A 128 -0.96 6.23 -32.33
N HIS A 129 -1.83 5.23 -32.55
CA HIS A 129 -3.26 5.36 -32.29
C HIS A 129 -3.55 5.64 -30.80
N VAL A 130 -3.01 4.84 -29.92
CA VAL A 130 -3.22 4.97 -28.46
C VAL A 130 -2.71 6.32 -27.94
N ARG A 131 -1.54 6.79 -28.39
CA ARG A 131 -0.95 8.06 -27.96
C ARG A 131 -1.68 9.30 -28.45
N LYS A 132 -2.48 9.21 -29.49
CA LYS A 132 -3.39 10.31 -29.87
C LYS A 132 -4.47 10.53 -28.81
N ILE A 133 -4.81 9.47 -28.04
CA ILE A 133 -5.85 9.49 -27.00
C ILE A 133 -5.23 9.75 -25.62
N ASP A 134 -4.13 9.05 -25.30
CA ASP A 134 -3.38 9.14 -24.05
C ASP A 134 -1.87 9.24 -24.38
N PRO A 135 -1.33 10.48 -24.49
CA PRO A 135 0.06 10.71 -24.88
C PRO A 135 1.10 10.14 -23.92
N ASP A 136 0.73 10.02 -22.64
CA ASP A 136 1.65 9.67 -21.56
C ASP A 136 1.53 8.23 -21.06
N ILE A 137 0.66 7.42 -21.70
CA ILE A 137 0.50 6.01 -21.32
C ILE A 137 1.83 5.26 -21.44
N PRO A 138 2.24 4.49 -20.41
CA PRO A 138 3.46 3.70 -20.47
C PRO A 138 3.35 2.58 -21.51
N ILE A 139 4.29 2.53 -22.44
CA ILE A 139 4.33 1.51 -23.47
C ILE A 139 5.73 0.91 -23.58
N MET A 140 5.77 -0.42 -23.73
CA MET A 140 6.96 -1.20 -24.02
C MET A 140 6.74 -1.97 -25.32
N LEU A 141 7.62 -1.77 -26.29
CA LEU A 141 7.69 -2.61 -27.49
C LEU A 141 8.61 -3.80 -27.24
N GLN A 142 8.24 -4.95 -27.77
CA GLN A 142 9.06 -6.17 -27.71
C GLN A 142 9.29 -6.74 -29.11
N SER A 143 10.46 -7.32 -29.34
CA SER A 143 10.80 -8.03 -30.58
C SER A 143 11.90 -9.06 -30.35
N THR A 144 11.99 -10.06 -31.23
CA THR A 144 13.13 -10.95 -31.35
C THR A 144 14.28 -10.33 -32.14
N ASP A 145 14.01 -9.26 -32.87
CA ASP A 145 14.98 -8.53 -33.68
C ASP A 145 15.48 -7.31 -32.89
N PRO A 146 16.76 -7.28 -32.46
CA PRO A 146 17.31 -6.18 -31.70
C PRO A 146 17.42 -4.86 -32.48
N GLU A 147 17.47 -4.90 -33.82
CA GLU A 147 17.54 -3.70 -34.65
C GLU A 147 16.25 -2.84 -34.52
N ARG A 148 15.14 -3.44 -34.18
CA ARG A 148 13.88 -2.75 -33.89
C ARG A 148 13.91 -1.79 -32.71
N ALA A 149 14.95 -1.86 -31.88
CA ALA A 149 15.21 -0.86 -30.82
C ALA A 149 15.30 0.57 -31.36
N VAL A 150 15.78 0.74 -32.59
CA VAL A 150 15.86 2.05 -33.26
C VAL A 150 14.48 2.64 -33.51
N GLU A 151 13.52 1.82 -33.91
CA GLU A 151 12.12 2.25 -34.14
C GLU A 151 11.46 2.64 -32.82
N ALA A 152 11.63 1.83 -31.78
CA ALA A 152 11.15 2.13 -30.43
C ALA A 152 11.70 3.47 -29.90
N LYS A 153 12.98 3.74 -30.13
CA LYS A 153 13.64 5.01 -29.76
C LYS A 153 13.05 6.21 -30.50
N LYS A 154 12.76 6.07 -31.80
CA LYS A 154 12.14 7.14 -32.62
C LYS A 154 10.80 7.58 -32.05
N ILE A 155 9.97 6.62 -31.61
CA ILE A 155 8.65 6.90 -31.04
C ILE A 155 8.69 7.04 -29.50
N LYS A 156 9.89 7.12 -28.90
CA LYS A 156 10.13 7.34 -27.46
C LYS A 156 9.42 6.33 -26.56
N VAL A 157 9.48 5.03 -26.88
CA VAL A 157 9.01 3.93 -26.04
C VAL A 157 10.18 3.05 -25.60
N GLN A 158 9.99 2.32 -24.51
CA GLN A 158 10.98 1.34 -24.06
C GLN A 158 10.95 0.10 -24.99
N PHE A 159 12.11 -0.50 -25.18
CA PHE A 159 12.28 -1.69 -26.01
C PHE A 159 12.71 -2.87 -25.15
N LEU A 160 12.14 -4.03 -25.43
CA LEU A 160 12.42 -5.30 -24.79
C LEU A 160 12.82 -6.34 -25.84
N HIS A 161 14.06 -6.83 -25.77
CA HIS A 161 14.48 -7.92 -26.63
C HIS A 161 14.02 -9.26 -26.04
N LYS A 162 13.14 -10.00 -26.74
CA LYS A 162 12.51 -11.23 -26.26
C LYS A 162 13.49 -12.37 -25.91
N MET A 163 14.67 -12.36 -26.51
CA MET A 163 15.74 -13.36 -26.27
C MET A 163 16.84 -12.86 -25.34
N SER A 164 16.64 -11.69 -24.70
CA SER A 164 17.63 -11.14 -23.78
C SER A 164 17.76 -12.00 -22.51
N PRO A 165 18.99 -12.27 -22.02
CA PRO A 165 19.21 -12.90 -20.73
C PRO A 165 18.69 -12.04 -19.56
N THR A 166 18.48 -10.73 -19.79
CA THR A 166 17.97 -9.76 -18.80
C THR A 166 16.46 -9.54 -18.93
N LEU A 167 15.75 -10.30 -19.77
CA LEU A 167 14.32 -10.15 -20.06
C LEU A 167 13.46 -9.92 -18.80
N MET A 168 13.63 -10.78 -17.79
CA MET A 168 12.86 -10.71 -16.54
C MET A 168 13.19 -9.43 -15.75
N LYS A 169 14.44 -9.02 -15.73
CA LYS A 169 14.90 -7.80 -15.03
C LYS A 169 14.35 -6.55 -15.71
N ASP A 170 14.41 -6.51 -17.03
CA ASP A 170 13.97 -5.36 -17.81
C ASP A 170 12.46 -5.19 -17.75
N LEU A 171 11.71 -6.30 -17.86
CA LEU A 171 10.26 -6.34 -17.67
C LEU A 171 9.86 -5.89 -16.26
N LYS A 172 10.53 -6.39 -15.23
CA LYS A 172 10.31 -5.97 -13.84
C LYS A 172 10.57 -4.47 -13.66
N ASN A 173 11.67 -3.97 -14.18
CA ASN A 173 12.01 -2.54 -14.08
C ASN A 173 10.96 -1.66 -14.75
N PHE A 174 10.48 -2.07 -15.93
CA PHE A 174 9.41 -1.35 -16.62
C PHE A 174 8.15 -1.27 -15.78
N ILE A 175 7.67 -2.41 -15.28
CA ILE A 175 6.45 -2.50 -14.48
C ILE A 175 6.56 -1.67 -13.20
N VAL A 176 7.66 -1.84 -12.46
CA VAL A 176 7.87 -1.13 -11.18
C VAL A 176 7.94 0.39 -11.39
N ASN A 177 8.65 0.84 -12.43
CA ASN A 177 8.89 2.25 -12.65
C ASN A 177 7.72 3.00 -13.32
N ASN A 178 6.86 2.29 -14.08
CA ASN A 178 5.83 2.94 -14.90
C ASN A 178 4.41 2.61 -14.44
N PHE A 179 4.17 1.48 -13.76
CA PHE A 179 2.83 1.09 -13.33
C PHE A 179 2.55 1.38 -11.85
N GLY A 180 3.46 2.09 -11.18
CA GLY A 180 3.26 2.54 -9.80
C GLY A 180 3.45 1.47 -8.72
N PHE A 181 3.96 0.28 -9.03
CA PHE A 181 4.11 -0.81 -8.06
C PHE A 181 5.26 -0.63 -7.05
N GLY A 182 6.24 0.18 -7.38
CA GLY A 182 7.36 0.50 -6.50
C GLY A 182 7.07 1.65 -5.54
N ASN A 183 8.10 2.12 -4.86
CA ASN A 183 8.04 3.39 -4.15
C ASN A 183 7.76 4.51 -5.16
N PHE A 184 7.09 5.57 -4.71
CA PHE A 184 6.96 6.77 -5.53
C PHE A 184 8.31 7.48 -5.59
N VAL A 185 8.88 7.61 -6.79
CA VAL A 185 10.20 8.20 -6.99
C VAL A 185 10.02 9.57 -7.63
N PHE A 186 10.26 10.61 -6.86
CA PHE A 186 10.25 11.98 -7.37
C PHE A 186 11.48 12.26 -8.23
N ARG A 187 11.25 12.77 -9.42
CA ARG A 187 12.29 13.05 -10.43
C ARG A 187 12.14 14.44 -11.02
N LEU A 188 13.24 15.00 -11.45
CA LEU A 188 13.26 16.18 -12.33
C LEU A 188 13.14 15.75 -13.80
N PRO A 189 12.63 16.62 -14.70
CA PRO A 189 12.49 16.30 -16.13
C PRO A 189 13.81 15.90 -16.81
N THR A 190 14.92 16.47 -16.37
CA THR A 190 16.26 16.34 -17.00
C THR A 190 17.09 15.22 -16.42
N SER A 191 16.81 14.71 -15.26
CA SER A 191 17.41 13.54 -14.59
C SER A 191 17.51 13.73 -13.07
N GLY A 192 17.70 12.64 -12.37
CA GLY A 192 17.98 12.65 -10.93
C GLY A 192 16.74 12.38 -10.08
N ILE A 193 16.95 11.48 -9.12
CA ILE A 193 15.99 11.21 -8.05
C ILE A 193 16.19 12.29 -6.99
N ILE A 194 15.11 12.98 -6.63
CA ILE A 194 15.13 14.05 -5.62
C ILE A 194 14.37 13.66 -4.35
N GLY A 195 13.61 12.58 -4.38
CA GLY A 195 12.89 12.06 -3.23
C GLY A 195 12.26 10.71 -3.53
N VAL A 196 11.94 9.99 -2.46
CA VAL A 196 11.28 8.68 -2.53
C VAL A 196 10.22 8.62 -1.45
N ALA A 197 9.01 8.20 -1.81
CA ALA A 197 7.94 7.94 -0.87
C ALA A 197 7.52 6.46 -0.93
N LYS A 198 7.49 5.80 0.22
CA LYS A 198 7.14 4.38 0.34
C LYS A 198 5.65 4.17 0.56
N ASN A 199 5.00 5.13 1.19
CA ASN A 199 3.59 5.12 1.56
C ASN A 199 2.94 6.50 1.35
N MET A 200 1.62 6.61 1.58
CA MET A 200 0.88 7.86 1.37
C MET A 200 1.30 8.99 2.32
N TYR A 201 1.74 8.65 3.54
CA TYR A 201 2.24 9.65 4.48
C TYR A 201 3.53 10.30 3.98
N GLU A 202 4.50 9.46 3.57
CA GLU A 202 5.75 9.95 2.99
C GLU A 202 5.49 10.71 1.67
N LEU A 203 4.52 10.26 0.84
CA LEU A 203 4.13 10.96 -0.38
C LEU A 203 3.63 12.37 -0.05
N GLN A 204 2.73 12.50 0.91
CA GLN A 204 2.21 13.80 1.37
C GLN A 204 3.33 14.70 1.88
N LYS A 205 4.22 14.19 2.75
CA LYS A 205 5.34 14.94 3.31
C LYS A 205 6.33 15.40 2.24
N GLN A 206 6.63 14.57 1.26
CA GLN A 206 7.48 14.94 0.13
C GLN A 206 6.83 16.02 -0.75
N LEU A 207 5.52 15.93 -0.99
CA LEU A 207 4.78 16.93 -1.77
C LEU A 207 4.91 18.34 -1.19
N GLU A 208 5.11 18.50 0.12
CA GLU A 208 5.30 19.80 0.78
C GLU A 208 6.59 20.52 0.33
N THR A 209 7.63 19.76 -0.03
CA THR A 209 8.99 20.30 -0.22
C THR A 209 9.56 20.12 -1.63
N ILE A 210 8.97 19.25 -2.48
CA ILE A 210 9.52 19.01 -3.83
C ILE A 210 9.48 20.26 -4.72
N PRO A 211 10.47 20.42 -5.61
CA PRO A 211 10.46 21.49 -6.62
C PRO A 211 9.24 21.44 -7.54
N VAL A 212 8.80 22.60 -7.98
CA VAL A 212 7.67 22.78 -8.89
C VAL A 212 7.83 21.98 -10.19
N GLU A 213 9.05 21.88 -10.70
CA GLU A 213 9.38 21.14 -11.92
C GLU A 213 9.10 19.65 -11.76
N SER A 214 9.39 19.08 -10.59
CA SER A 214 9.09 17.69 -10.27
C SER A 214 7.58 17.48 -10.13
N LEU A 215 6.88 18.37 -9.44
CA LEU A 215 5.43 18.33 -9.30
C LEU A 215 4.75 18.32 -10.68
N LYS A 216 5.11 19.26 -11.56
CA LYS A 216 4.62 19.34 -12.94
C LYS A 216 4.92 18.06 -13.72
N TYR A 217 6.16 17.57 -13.65
CA TYR A 217 6.59 16.35 -14.33
C TYR A 217 5.71 15.15 -13.99
N HIS A 218 5.42 14.96 -12.71
CA HIS A 218 4.62 13.83 -12.26
C HIS A 218 3.13 14.02 -12.50
N ALA A 219 2.61 15.23 -12.35
CA ALA A 219 1.20 15.54 -12.57
C ALA A 219 0.79 15.37 -14.04
N HIS A 220 1.58 15.90 -14.98
CA HIS A 220 1.32 15.73 -16.43
C HIS A 220 1.27 14.26 -16.89
N ARG A 221 1.91 13.34 -16.14
CA ARG A 221 2.00 11.92 -16.49
C ARG A 221 1.10 11.01 -15.65
N ASN A 222 0.18 11.59 -14.91
CA ASN A 222 -0.72 10.85 -14.03
C ASN A 222 0.00 9.91 -13.04
N HIS A 223 1.28 10.17 -12.71
CA HIS A 223 2.06 9.29 -11.86
C HIS A 223 1.45 9.14 -10.46
N PHE A 224 0.85 10.19 -9.90
CA PHE A 224 0.19 10.14 -8.58
C PHE A 224 -1.00 9.20 -8.62
N SER A 225 -1.93 9.36 -9.56
CA SER A 225 -3.11 8.51 -9.69
C SER A 225 -2.76 7.06 -10.02
N ASN A 226 -1.76 6.83 -10.85
CA ASN A 226 -1.29 5.48 -11.18
C ASN A 226 -0.68 4.78 -9.95
N TRP A 227 0.12 5.50 -9.16
CA TRP A 227 0.74 4.97 -7.96
C TRP A 227 -0.30 4.63 -6.87
N LEU A 228 -1.31 5.49 -6.69
CA LEU A 228 -2.43 5.26 -5.78
C LEU A 228 -3.29 4.08 -6.23
N ALA A 229 -3.61 4.02 -7.53
CA ALA A 229 -4.39 2.90 -8.08
C ALA A 229 -3.68 1.56 -7.93
N ALA A 230 -2.35 1.51 -8.11
CA ALA A 230 -1.56 0.30 -7.90
C ALA A 230 -1.59 -0.18 -6.44
N ARG A 231 -1.92 0.70 -5.50
CA ARG A 231 -2.11 0.42 -4.07
C ARG A 231 -3.55 0.13 -3.66
N GLY A 232 -4.47 0.09 -4.61
CA GLY A 232 -5.90 -0.13 -4.32
C GLY A 232 -6.65 1.09 -3.82
N GLU A 233 -6.01 2.28 -3.84
CA GLU A 233 -6.63 3.55 -3.44
C GLU A 233 -7.43 4.15 -4.60
N PHE A 234 -8.37 3.36 -5.12
CA PHE A 234 -9.09 3.66 -6.36
C PHE A 234 -9.91 4.95 -6.28
N GLY A 235 -10.59 5.20 -5.16
CA GLY A 235 -11.40 6.42 -4.99
C GLY A 235 -10.55 7.67 -5.13
N LEU A 236 -9.42 7.72 -4.42
CA LEU A 236 -8.48 8.85 -4.49
C LEU A 236 -7.80 8.93 -5.87
N ALA A 237 -7.40 7.79 -6.44
CA ALA A 237 -6.80 7.74 -7.77
C ALA A 237 -7.73 8.25 -8.85
N THR A 238 -9.02 7.89 -8.80
CA THR A 238 -10.05 8.34 -9.75
C THR A 238 -10.36 9.82 -9.60
N GLN A 239 -10.35 10.33 -8.38
CA GLN A 239 -10.50 11.76 -8.11
C GLN A 239 -9.34 12.59 -8.68
N MET A 240 -8.12 12.06 -8.67
CA MET A 240 -6.92 12.78 -9.13
C MET A 240 -6.67 12.64 -10.64
N ARG A 241 -7.09 11.53 -11.28
CA ARG A 241 -6.76 11.23 -12.68
C ARG A 241 -7.26 12.23 -13.72
N PRO A 242 -8.50 12.77 -13.64
CA PRO A 242 -9.01 13.72 -14.63
C PRO A 242 -8.40 15.11 -14.49
N LEU A 243 -7.66 15.39 -13.41
CA LEU A 243 -7.11 16.71 -13.16
C LEU A 243 -5.83 16.93 -13.94
N HIS A 244 -5.82 17.97 -14.74
CA HIS A 244 -4.64 18.43 -15.47
C HIS A 244 -4.01 19.65 -14.76
N VAL A 245 -2.73 19.88 -14.98
CA VAL A 245 -2.03 21.05 -14.44
C VAL A 245 -2.70 22.36 -14.93
N SER A 246 -3.29 22.34 -16.13
CA SER A 246 -4.03 23.46 -16.73
C SER A 246 -5.33 23.80 -16.00
N ASP A 247 -5.88 22.92 -15.18
CA ASP A 247 -7.13 23.14 -14.46
C ASP A 247 -6.91 24.04 -13.23
N PHE A 248 -5.65 24.29 -12.87
CA PHE A 248 -5.25 25.11 -11.74
C PHE A 248 -4.65 26.44 -12.18
N LYS A 249 -5.03 27.55 -11.55
CA LYS A 249 -4.48 28.87 -11.86
C LYS A 249 -2.99 28.95 -11.55
N HIS A 250 -2.59 28.37 -10.42
CA HIS A 250 -1.20 28.27 -9.98
C HIS A 250 -0.84 26.84 -9.66
N ILE A 251 0.39 26.46 -9.90
CA ILE A 251 0.88 25.10 -9.62
C ILE A 251 0.82 24.77 -8.11
N GLU A 252 0.91 25.77 -7.26
CA GLU A 252 0.78 25.60 -5.81
C GLU A 252 -0.66 25.25 -5.39
N ASP A 253 -1.67 25.62 -6.17
CA ASP A 253 -3.06 25.19 -5.95
C ASP A 253 -3.20 23.68 -6.17
N LEU A 254 -2.52 23.14 -7.19
CA LEU A 254 -2.42 21.70 -7.41
C LEU A 254 -1.69 21.01 -6.25
N ARG A 255 -0.57 21.56 -5.79
CA ARG A 255 0.17 21.04 -4.63
C ARG A 255 -0.75 20.96 -3.40
N TYR A 256 -1.40 22.05 -3.07
CA TYR A 256 -2.33 22.11 -1.94
C TYR A 256 -3.46 21.11 -2.08
N TYR A 257 -4.05 21.01 -3.28
CA TYR A 257 -5.09 20.03 -3.57
C TYR A 257 -4.63 18.59 -3.33
N LEU A 258 -3.46 18.20 -3.87
CA LEU A 258 -2.92 16.86 -3.70
C LEU A 258 -2.66 16.53 -2.23
N ILE A 259 -2.02 17.46 -1.49
CA ILE A 259 -1.74 17.29 -0.05
C ILE A 259 -3.05 17.13 0.72
N LYS A 260 -4.03 17.98 0.46
CA LYS A 260 -5.34 17.96 1.13
C LYS A 260 -6.09 16.67 0.84
N ALA A 261 -6.20 16.28 -0.42
CA ALA A 261 -6.93 15.07 -0.82
C ALA A 261 -6.29 13.79 -0.23
N ILE A 262 -4.95 13.70 -0.22
CA ILE A 262 -4.25 12.58 0.42
C ILE A 262 -4.48 12.61 1.94
N SER A 263 -4.41 13.77 2.59
CA SER A 263 -4.65 13.92 4.02
C SER A 263 -6.05 13.47 4.43
N GLU A 264 -7.07 13.99 3.75
CA GLU A 264 -8.47 13.65 4.00
C GLU A 264 -8.75 12.15 3.76
N HIS A 265 -8.19 11.59 2.71
CA HIS A 265 -8.33 10.16 2.41
C HIS A 265 -7.68 9.29 3.50
N ARG A 266 -6.48 9.64 3.97
CA ARG A 266 -5.80 8.95 5.06
C ARG A 266 -6.61 9.04 6.36
N GLU A 267 -7.15 10.21 6.68
CA GLU A 267 -8.02 10.40 7.85
C GLU A 267 -9.28 9.53 7.77
N LEU A 268 -9.93 9.46 6.61
CA LEU A 268 -11.09 8.60 6.39
C LEU A 268 -10.76 7.11 6.54
N GLN A 269 -9.60 6.67 6.06
CA GLN A 269 -9.16 5.28 6.20
C GLN A 269 -8.87 4.89 7.65
N GLN A 270 -8.41 5.84 8.45
CA GLN A 270 -8.02 5.62 9.85
C GLN A 270 -9.19 5.83 10.83
N ARG A 271 -10.24 6.53 10.42
CA ARG A 271 -11.41 6.79 11.27
C ARG A 271 -12.04 5.47 11.76
N GLY A 272 -12.07 5.30 13.07
CA GLY A 272 -12.73 4.17 13.73
C GLY A 272 -12.06 2.81 13.51
N ARG A 273 -10.82 2.75 13.00
CA ARG A 273 -10.10 1.49 12.75
C ARG A 273 -8.93 1.32 13.69
N VAL A 274 -8.72 0.06 14.11
CA VAL A 274 -7.48 -0.35 14.77
C VAL A 274 -6.43 -0.60 13.68
N VAL A 275 -5.29 0.07 13.81
CA VAL A 275 -4.17 -0.01 12.87
C VAL A 275 -3.04 -0.80 13.51
N ASP A 276 -2.52 -1.81 12.83
CA ASP A 276 -1.35 -2.54 13.31
C ASP A 276 -0.10 -1.65 13.21
N PHE A 277 0.69 -1.64 14.29
CA PHE A 277 1.93 -0.88 14.32
C PHE A 277 2.91 -1.39 13.28
N SER A 278 3.48 -0.49 12.51
CA SER A 278 4.59 -0.78 11.62
C SER A 278 5.58 0.39 11.69
N GLU A 279 6.85 0.11 11.98
CA GLU A 279 7.93 1.13 11.98
C GLU A 279 7.99 1.94 10.69
N LYS A 280 7.53 1.35 9.58
CA LYS A 280 7.55 1.96 8.24
C LYS A 280 6.32 2.81 7.94
N SER A 281 5.28 2.75 8.76
CA SER A 281 3.97 3.33 8.44
C SER A 281 3.26 3.94 9.65
N LEU A 282 3.96 4.28 10.73
CA LEU A 282 3.32 5.01 11.83
C LEU A 282 2.80 6.35 11.29
N ASP A 283 1.49 6.47 11.21
CA ASP A 283 0.82 7.71 10.91
C ASP A 283 0.44 8.38 12.22
N PRO A 284 1.00 9.58 12.54
CA PRO A 284 0.64 10.32 13.74
C PRO A 284 -0.84 10.66 13.86
N LYS A 285 -1.61 10.54 12.77
CA LYS A 285 -3.07 10.72 12.75
C LYS A 285 -3.86 9.47 13.10
N SER A 286 -3.21 8.31 13.23
CA SER A 286 -3.86 7.07 13.69
C SER A 286 -4.23 7.20 15.15
N ASN A 287 -5.51 7.25 15.45
CA ASN A 287 -6.01 7.39 16.81
C ASN A 287 -5.98 6.07 17.60
N PHE A 288 -5.86 4.91 16.94
CA PHE A 288 -5.88 3.61 17.59
C PHE A 288 -4.88 2.65 16.97
N ILE A 289 -3.83 2.30 17.72
CA ILE A 289 -2.69 1.51 17.23
C ILE A 289 -2.60 0.23 18.06
N ARG A 290 -2.46 -0.92 17.40
CA ARG A 290 -2.13 -2.21 18.02
C ARG A 290 -0.62 -2.44 17.90
N ILE A 291 0.07 -2.46 19.02
CA ILE A 291 1.54 -2.64 19.09
C ILE A 291 1.95 -4.11 18.95
N ALA A 292 1.18 -5.02 19.55
CA ALA A 292 1.44 -6.45 19.49
C ALA A 292 0.14 -7.23 19.30
N ASP A 293 0.25 -8.45 18.77
CA ASP A 293 -0.88 -9.33 18.49
C ASP A 293 -1.63 -9.80 19.74
N GLY A 294 -2.80 -10.39 19.53
CA GLY A 294 -3.68 -10.89 20.57
C GLY A 294 -4.93 -10.04 20.83
N SER A 295 -5.61 -10.33 21.93
CA SER A 295 -6.82 -9.62 22.33
C SER A 295 -6.51 -8.23 22.89
N LEU A 296 -7.41 -7.28 22.59
CA LEU A 296 -7.23 -5.87 23.03
C LEU A 296 -7.66 -5.60 24.48
N GLY A 297 -8.31 -6.55 25.15
CA GLY A 297 -8.89 -6.33 26.48
C GLY A 297 -10.14 -5.43 26.47
N GLY A 298 -10.78 -5.24 27.64
CA GLY A 298 -12.06 -4.55 27.79
C GLY A 298 -12.01 -3.06 27.46
N LYS A 299 -11.13 -2.32 28.14
CA LYS A 299 -10.99 -0.85 27.96
C LYS A 299 -10.61 -0.48 26.53
N ALA A 300 -9.66 -1.22 25.93
CA ALA A 300 -9.25 -0.95 24.58
C ALA A 300 -10.36 -1.24 23.56
N ARG A 301 -11.15 -2.32 23.75
CA ARG A 301 -12.33 -2.61 22.91
C ARG A 301 -13.39 -1.52 23.03
N GLY A 302 -13.68 -1.06 24.26
CA GLY A 302 -14.64 0.03 24.50
C GLY A 302 -14.22 1.33 23.82
N LEU A 303 -12.95 1.70 23.90
CA LEU A 303 -12.40 2.89 23.22
C LEU A 303 -12.40 2.74 21.70
N ALA A 304 -12.07 1.56 21.16
CA ALA A 304 -12.13 1.29 19.74
C ALA A 304 -13.57 1.38 19.21
N PHE A 305 -14.54 0.85 19.96
CA PHE A 305 -15.94 0.94 19.62
C PHE A 305 -16.47 2.39 19.69
N ALA A 306 -16.12 3.16 20.72
CA ALA A 306 -16.45 4.58 20.82
C ALA A 306 -15.86 5.37 19.64
N ASN A 307 -14.58 5.12 19.30
CA ASN A 307 -13.93 5.74 18.14
C ASN A 307 -14.67 5.43 16.84
N LEU A 308 -15.13 4.18 16.65
CA LEU A 308 -15.93 3.78 15.49
C LEU A 308 -17.28 4.51 15.46
N LEU A 309 -18.01 4.57 16.56
CA LEU A 309 -19.29 5.26 16.64
C LEU A 309 -19.17 6.75 16.33
N PHE A 310 -18.19 7.43 16.92
CA PHE A 310 -17.98 8.86 16.64
C PHE A 310 -17.55 9.11 15.19
N SER A 311 -16.77 8.20 14.60
CA SER A 311 -16.36 8.33 13.20
C SER A 311 -17.50 8.14 12.19
N GLN A 312 -18.55 7.40 12.57
CA GLN A 312 -19.70 7.12 11.71
C GLN A 312 -20.90 8.04 12.00
N SER A 313 -20.84 8.82 13.08
CA SER A 313 -21.91 9.72 13.46
C SER A 313 -21.78 11.10 12.84
N ASP A 314 -22.92 11.72 12.48
CA ASP A 314 -22.99 13.12 12.06
C ASP A 314 -22.85 14.09 13.26
N PHE A 315 -22.27 13.62 14.37
CA PHE A 315 -22.22 14.39 15.61
C PHE A 315 -21.51 15.75 15.43
N THR A 316 -20.37 15.74 14.75
CA THR A 316 -19.59 16.96 14.48
C THR A 316 -20.34 17.93 13.57
N GLU A 317 -21.16 17.42 12.64
CA GLU A 317 -21.99 18.26 11.75
C GLU A 317 -23.19 18.86 12.51
N ARG A 318 -23.79 18.09 13.43
CA ARG A 318 -24.92 18.55 14.25
C ARG A 318 -24.52 19.47 15.38
N HIS A 319 -23.30 19.36 15.86
CA HIS A 319 -22.76 20.10 17.00
C HIS A 319 -21.38 20.67 16.68
N PRO A 320 -21.28 21.67 15.77
CA PRO A 320 -20.00 22.23 15.34
C PRO A 320 -19.22 22.93 16.46
N GLU A 321 -19.92 23.33 17.53
CA GLU A 321 -19.34 23.93 18.73
C GLU A 321 -18.67 22.91 19.67
N VAL A 322 -18.91 21.59 19.48
CA VAL A 322 -18.37 20.54 20.34
C VAL A 322 -17.37 19.68 19.60
N HIS A 323 -16.14 19.66 20.05
CA HIS A 323 -15.10 18.80 19.52
C HIS A 323 -14.95 17.55 20.38
N VAL A 324 -15.51 16.42 19.94
CA VAL A 324 -15.31 15.11 20.57
C VAL A 324 -14.11 14.44 19.91
N ARG A 325 -13.13 14.05 20.72
CA ARG A 325 -11.95 13.30 20.26
C ARG A 325 -11.71 12.10 21.16
N VAL A 326 -11.47 10.94 20.55
CA VAL A 326 -10.84 9.83 21.25
C VAL A 326 -9.33 10.10 21.25
N PRO A 327 -8.67 10.10 22.42
CA PRO A 327 -7.22 10.27 22.47
C PRO A 327 -6.53 9.16 21.68
N MET A 328 -5.30 9.41 21.23
CA MET A 328 -4.48 8.36 20.62
C MET A 328 -4.27 7.23 21.64
N VAL A 329 -4.56 6.01 21.22
CA VAL A 329 -4.44 4.80 22.02
C VAL A 329 -3.47 3.84 21.33
N ALA A 330 -2.49 3.34 22.08
CA ALA A 330 -1.61 2.27 21.65
C ALA A 330 -1.85 1.06 22.54
N VAL A 331 -2.16 -0.09 21.98
CA VAL A 331 -2.52 -1.30 22.73
C VAL A 331 -1.48 -2.38 22.51
N ILE A 332 -0.97 -2.95 23.59
CA ILE A 332 -0.18 -4.17 23.58
C ILE A 332 -1.18 -5.32 23.75
N GLY A 333 -1.25 -6.22 22.76
CA GLY A 333 -2.17 -7.36 22.80
C GLY A 333 -1.76 -8.45 23.78
N THR A 334 -2.67 -9.37 24.07
CA THR A 334 -2.47 -10.42 25.09
C THR A 334 -1.36 -11.41 24.75
N ASP A 335 -1.04 -11.62 23.48
CA ASP A 335 0.01 -12.56 23.07
C ASP A 335 1.38 -12.14 23.60
N GLU A 336 1.63 -10.82 23.71
CA GLU A 336 2.87 -10.32 24.30
C GLU A 336 2.91 -10.51 25.83
N PHE A 337 1.75 -10.43 26.50
CA PHE A 337 1.66 -10.75 27.93
C PHE A 337 1.98 -12.22 28.15
N ASP A 338 1.36 -13.12 27.37
CA ASP A 338 1.60 -14.57 27.48
C ASP A 338 3.08 -14.88 27.24
N LYS A 339 3.67 -14.30 26.20
CA LYS A 339 5.11 -14.43 25.88
C LYS A 339 6.00 -13.91 27.02
N PHE A 340 5.67 -12.76 27.62
CA PHE A 340 6.41 -12.22 28.75
C PHE A 340 6.38 -13.17 29.95
N MET A 341 5.23 -13.74 30.26
CA MET A 341 5.07 -14.70 31.36
C MET A 341 5.82 -16.01 31.10
N ASP A 342 5.78 -16.53 29.87
CA ASP A 342 6.44 -17.76 29.46
C ASP A 342 7.97 -17.62 29.42
N ASP A 343 8.48 -16.58 28.74
CA ASP A 343 9.92 -16.36 28.55
C ASP A 343 10.65 -16.12 29.89
N ASN A 344 9.94 -15.57 30.91
CA ASN A 344 10.49 -15.30 32.22
C ASN A 344 10.07 -16.34 33.28
N ILE A 345 9.33 -17.39 32.91
CA ILE A 345 8.86 -18.46 33.82
C ILE A 345 8.11 -17.90 35.02
N LEU A 346 7.21 -16.94 34.81
CA LEU A 346 6.54 -16.21 35.89
C LEU A 346 5.18 -16.81 36.31
N TRP A 347 4.56 -17.66 35.48
CA TRP A 347 3.21 -18.19 35.75
C TRP A 347 3.06 -18.86 37.10
N GLU A 348 3.88 -19.87 37.36
CA GLU A 348 3.80 -20.64 38.60
C GLU A 348 4.15 -19.79 39.82
N PHE A 349 5.20 -18.97 39.70
CA PHE A 349 5.63 -18.05 40.72
C PHE A 349 4.54 -17.03 41.07
N ALA A 350 3.91 -16.39 40.11
CA ALA A 350 2.89 -15.38 40.33
C ALA A 350 1.62 -15.95 40.96
N LEU A 351 1.26 -17.21 40.65
CA LEU A 351 0.08 -17.87 41.20
C LEU A 351 0.30 -18.41 42.64
N GLN A 352 1.53 -18.72 43.01
CA GLN A 352 1.83 -19.33 44.31
C GLN A 352 2.35 -18.33 45.35
N SER A 353 2.89 -17.19 44.94
CA SER A 353 3.44 -16.19 45.81
C SER A 353 2.35 -15.33 46.45
N ASN A 354 2.41 -15.15 47.77
CA ASN A 354 1.56 -14.21 48.53
C ASN A 354 2.33 -12.93 48.91
N ASP A 355 3.57 -12.78 48.45
CA ASP A 355 4.44 -11.63 48.76
C ASP A 355 4.43 -10.65 47.56
N ASN A 356 3.68 -9.57 47.72
CA ASN A 356 3.51 -8.56 46.67
C ASN A 356 4.83 -7.84 46.32
N GLU A 357 5.72 -7.58 47.28
CA GLU A 357 7.01 -6.92 47.00
C GLU A 357 7.92 -7.83 46.19
N ARG A 358 7.90 -9.11 46.49
CA ARG A 358 8.67 -10.12 45.77
C ARG A 358 8.13 -10.32 44.36
N ILE A 359 6.81 -10.34 44.20
CA ILE A 359 6.16 -10.38 42.87
C ILE A 359 6.58 -9.16 42.07
N LEU A 360 6.40 -7.94 42.59
CA LEU A 360 6.77 -6.70 41.92
C LEU A 360 8.24 -6.69 41.48
N THR A 361 9.14 -7.06 42.42
CA THR A 361 10.58 -7.12 42.11
C THR A 361 10.89 -8.11 40.98
N SER A 362 10.25 -9.27 40.97
CA SER A 362 10.44 -10.29 39.92
C SER A 362 9.95 -9.80 38.55
N PHE A 363 8.78 -9.15 38.50
CA PHE A 363 8.25 -8.60 37.27
C PHE A 363 9.10 -7.44 36.72
N LEU A 364 9.55 -6.53 37.58
CA LEU A 364 10.43 -5.42 37.20
C LEU A 364 11.79 -5.89 36.65
N ASN A 365 12.33 -7.01 37.19
CA ASN A 365 13.58 -7.60 36.73
C ASN A 365 13.40 -8.47 35.46
N ALA A 366 12.20 -8.90 35.17
CA ALA A 366 11.89 -9.71 33.98
C ALA A 366 12.14 -8.94 32.68
N ARG A 367 12.41 -9.66 31.60
CA ARG A 367 12.77 -9.08 30.31
C ARG A 367 11.57 -9.06 29.38
N LEU A 368 11.26 -7.90 28.79
CA LEU A 368 10.34 -7.78 27.67
C LEU A 368 11.01 -8.34 26.39
N SER A 369 10.21 -8.79 25.43
CA SER A 369 10.73 -9.28 24.16
C SER A 369 11.49 -8.18 23.40
N ASP A 370 12.54 -8.56 22.69
CA ASP A 370 13.32 -7.61 21.87
C ASP A 370 12.45 -6.96 20.79
N GLU A 371 11.46 -7.68 20.28
CA GLU A 371 10.49 -7.20 19.31
C GLU A 371 9.62 -6.07 19.89
N LEU A 372 9.06 -6.27 21.09
CA LEU A 372 8.29 -5.23 21.78
C LEU A 372 9.16 -4.01 22.09
N ILE A 373 10.38 -4.21 22.60
CA ILE A 373 11.30 -3.11 22.92
C ILE A 373 11.59 -2.27 21.67
N ASN A 374 11.88 -2.88 20.52
CA ASN A 374 12.14 -2.17 19.27
C ASN A 374 10.90 -1.41 18.80
N THR A 375 9.72 -2.02 18.90
CA THR A 375 8.44 -1.37 18.57
C THR A 375 8.16 -0.17 19.48
N LEU A 376 8.34 -0.31 20.79
CA LEU A 376 8.19 0.79 21.76
C LEU A 376 9.22 1.91 21.53
N LYS A 377 10.43 1.58 21.12
CA LYS A 377 11.46 2.56 20.77
C LYS A 377 11.03 3.44 19.59
N SER A 378 10.51 2.81 18.53
CA SER A 378 9.99 3.53 17.37
C SER A 378 8.74 4.34 17.72
N PHE A 379 7.85 3.80 18.55
CA PHE A 379 6.67 4.50 19.06
C PHE A 379 7.05 5.77 19.84
N ILE A 380 7.97 5.68 20.81
CA ILE A 380 8.43 6.82 21.60
C ILE A 380 9.16 7.87 20.74
N HIS A 381 9.89 7.44 19.72
CA HIS A 381 10.58 8.38 18.82
C HIS A 381 9.59 9.35 18.16
N GLU A 382 8.43 8.85 17.74
CA GLU A 382 7.38 9.65 17.09
C GLU A 382 6.48 10.40 18.11
N ILE A 383 6.17 9.78 19.23
CA ILE A 383 5.19 10.31 20.20
C ILE A 383 5.91 11.09 21.31
N LYS A 384 5.65 12.39 21.41
CA LYS A 384 6.32 13.32 22.35
C LYS A 384 5.43 13.87 23.46
N PHE A 385 4.13 13.57 23.45
CA PHE A 385 3.20 14.02 24.50
C PHE A 385 3.17 13.05 25.69
N PRO A 386 2.65 13.45 26.88
CA PRO A 386 2.52 12.60 28.06
C PRO A 386 1.70 11.34 27.79
N LEU A 387 2.06 10.24 28.43
CA LEU A 387 1.41 8.94 28.27
C LEU A 387 0.70 8.52 29.57
N ALA A 388 -0.51 7.98 29.44
CA ALA A 388 -1.20 7.24 30.49
C ALA A 388 -1.08 5.75 30.19
N VAL A 389 -0.33 5.02 31.00
CA VAL A 389 -0.19 3.55 30.90
C VAL A 389 -1.21 2.89 31.81
N ARG A 390 -2.05 2.02 31.20
CA ARG A 390 -3.18 1.39 31.92
C ARG A 390 -3.28 -0.07 31.51
N SER A 391 -3.64 -0.94 32.43
CA SER A 391 -4.07 -2.29 32.13
C SER A 391 -5.42 -2.30 31.42
N SER A 392 -5.68 -3.33 30.61
CA SER A 392 -6.92 -3.50 29.85
C SER A 392 -7.47 -4.93 30.01
N SER A 393 -7.68 -5.33 31.27
CA SER A 393 -8.26 -6.64 31.58
C SER A 393 -9.76 -6.70 31.26
N LEU A 394 -10.24 -7.86 30.81
CA LEU A 394 -11.68 -8.13 30.67
C LEU A 394 -12.39 -8.25 32.02
N LEU A 395 -11.65 -8.58 33.09
CA LEU A 395 -12.20 -8.78 34.45
C LEU A 395 -12.47 -7.45 35.15
N GLU A 396 -11.80 -6.35 34.77
CA GLU A 396 -11.97 -5.05 35.42
C GLU A 396 -13.40 -4.52 35.30
N ASP A 397 -14.01 -4.68 34.12
CA ASP A 397 -15.36 -4.21 33.79
C ASP A 397 -16.38 -5.37 33.77
N SER A 398 -16.10 -6.48 34.48
CA SER A 398 -16.99 -7.63 34.53
C SER A 398 -18.33 -7.24 35.17
N GLN A 399 -19.45 -7.58 34.53
CA GLN A 399 -20.80 -7.33 35.05
C GLN A 399 -21.13 -8.17 36.29
N TYR A 400 -20.43 -9.29 36.50
CA TYR A 400 -20.71 -10.22 37.61
C TYR A 400 -19.85 -9.96 38.85
N GLN A 401 -18.57 -9.61 38.65
CA GLN A 401 -17.64 -9.28 39.73
C GLN A 401 -16.66 -8.21 39.23
N PRO A 402 -17.05 -6.93 39.30
CA PRO A 402 -16.18 -5.86 38.87
C PRO A 402 -14.99 -5.73 39.84
N LEU A 403 -13.78 -5.76 39.29
CA LEU A 403 -12.52 -5.53 40.03
C LEU A 403 -12.12 -4.04 39.97
N ALA A 404 -13.11 -3.17 40.14
CA ALA A 404 -12.87 -1.72 40.07
C ALA A 404 -11.91 -1.26 41.19
N GLY A 405 -10.93 -0.45 40.83
CA GLY A 405 -9.93 0.10 41.71
C GLY A 405 -8.74 -0.82 42.01
N MET A 406 -8.70 -2.04 41.48
CA MET A 406 -7.54 -2.94 41.60
C MET A 406 -6.44 -2.66 40.57
N TYR A 407 -6.76 -1.89 39.53
CA TYR A 407 -5.85 -1.58 38.44
C TYR A 407 -5.42 -0.11 38.50
N GLU A 408 -4.13 0.13 38.45
CA GLU A 408 -3.57 1.47 38.52
C GLU A 408 -3.39 2.10 37.12
N THR A 409 -3.31 3.43 37.13
CA THR A 409 -2.96 4.21 35.94
C THR A 409 -1.69 4.98 36.23
N TYR A 410 -0.66 4.75 35.45
CA TYR A 410 0.61 5.44 35.55
C TYR A 410 0.71 6.57 34.53
N MET A 411 0.97 7.79 35.01
CA MET A 411 1.12 8.97 34.16
C MET A 411 2.59 9.25 33.93
N LEU A 412 3.03 9.09 32.68
CA LEU A 412 4.41 9.33 32.27
C LEU A 412 4.51 10.69 31.55
N PRO A 413 5.41 11.59 32.00
CA PRO A 413 5.60 12.89 31.36
C PRO A 413 6.17 12.78 29.94
N ASN A 414 6.77 11.65 29.60
CA ASN A 414 7.32 11.34 28.27
C ASN A 414 8.27 12.42 27.74
N ASN A 415 9.11 13.00 28.59
CA ASN A 415 10.07 14.05 28.27
C ASN A 415 11.52 13.59 28.46
N GLY A 416 12.46 14.29 27.80
CA GLY A 416 13.89 13.99 27.84
C GLY A 416 14.36 13.08 26.69
N ALA A 417 15.54 12.49 26.83
CA ALA A 417 16.14 11.61 25.83
C ALA A 417 15.32 10.32 25.61
N ASP A 418 15.26 9.86 24.38
CA ASP A 418 14.46 8.69 23.98
C ASP A 418 14.81 7.43 24.80
N GLU A 419 16.07 7.22 25.14
CA GLU A 419 16.49 6.07 25.96
C GLU A 419 15.96 6.12 27.39
N LYS A 420 15.89 7.30 28.00
CA LYS A 420 15.31 7.49 29.34
C LYS A 420 13.80 7.24 29.29
N ARG A 421 13.14 7.77 28.29
CA ARG A 421 11.70 7.63 28.04
C ARG A 421 11.31 6.18 27.83
N LEU A 422 12.09 5.46 26.99
CA LEU A 422 11.90 4.04 26.71
C LEU A 422 12.07 3.19 27.98
N ARG A 423 13.12 3.42 28.75
CA ARG A 423 13.33 2.71 30.03
C ARG A 423 12.18 2.88 31.00
N LEU A 424 11.68 4.13 31.12
CA LEU A 424 10.56 4.42 32.01
C LEU A 424 9.28 3.73 31.51
N LEU A 425 8.99 3.77 30.23
CA LEU A 425 7.82 3.10 29.64
C LEU A 425 7.92 1.58 29.82
N CYS A 426 9.05 0.96 29.50
CA CYS A 426 9.24 -0.48 29.67
C CYS A 426 9.10 -0.92 31.13
N SER A 427 9.60 -0.13 32.10
CA SER A 427 9.42 -0.40 33.54
C SER A 427 7.96 -0.28 33.98
N THR A 428 7.21 0.64 33.40
CA THR A 428 5.80 0.85 33.73
C THR A 428 4.86 -0.21 33.09
N ILE A 429 5.25 -0.80 31.97
CA ILE A 429 4.49 -1.88 31.31
C ILE A 429 4.61 -3.19 32.10
N LYS A 430 5.76 -3.46 32.71
CA LYS A 430 6.02 -4.65 33.58
C LYS A 430 5.23 -4.60 34.86
#